data_833bebc10002323eb539c4e7b21f0e7a
#
_entry.id   833bebc10002323eb539c4e7b21f0e7a
#
_cell.length_a   1.000
_cell.length_b   1.000
_cell.length_c   1.000
_cell.angle_alpha   90.00
_cell.angle_beta   90.00
_cell.angle_gamma   90.00
#
_symmetry.space_group_name_H-M   'P 1'
#
loop_
_entity.id
_entity.type
_entity.pdbx_description
1 polymer ?
#
loop_
_entity_poly.entity_id
_entity_poly.type
_entity_poly.pdbx_seq_one_letter_code
_entity_poly.pdbx_strand_id
1 'polypeptide(L)'
;MRGADFVGLNAFAAVIEQRSFVRASAHLGITPSALSQTIRQLEERLGVRLLHRTTRSVAPTTVGERLYERFRPTVDELEAAVAEAISTRERPAGTLRINAPRMAVTGLIAPRLRRFHQDNPDVVLDIAVDNTLTDIVAGRFDAGIRLGEMLEKDMVAVRLTGEMEMMAVAAPDYLARHGTPATPDELHQHACINWRWPTDGSLYRWEFEQDGREIEVSVNGPLIANDVDLVLTAALQGLGIAYTSHERIESWCKEGKLVRILERYSPKFPGAYLYYPSRRQQSPALRAFIECLLDARV
;
A
#
# COMPACT_ATOMS: atom_id res chain seq x y z
N MET A 1 21.91 -4.67 -31.91
CA MET A 1 22.25 -3.66 -30.87
C MET A 1 23.65 -3.99 -30.38
N ARG A 2 24.57 -3.02 -30.37
CA ARG A 2 25.95 -3.23 -29.88
C ARG A 2 25.96 -2.96 -28.35
N GLY A 3 26.92 -3.52 -27.61
CA GLY A 3 27.02 -3.28 -26.18
C GLY A 3 27.11 -1.78 -25.79
N ALA A 4 27.77 -0.98 -26.61
CA ALA A 4 27.83 0.48 -26.45
C ALA A 4 26.46 1.17 -26.57
N ASP A 5 25.49 0.57 -27.29
CA ASP A 5 24.14 1.09 -27.43
C ASP A 5 23.38 0.94 -26.11
N PHE A 6 23.53 -0.19 -25.45
CA PHE A 6 22.91 -0.48 -24.17
C PHE A 6 23.42 0.46 -23.06
N VAL A 7 24.76 0.65 -23.02
CA VAL A 7 25.38 1.59 -22.07
C VAL A 7 24.85 3.02 -22.27
N GLY A 8 24.72 3.46 -23.53
CA GLY A 8 24.20 4.78 -23.86
C GLY A 8 22.72 4.94 -23.49
N LEU A 9 21.90 3.92 -23.75
CA LEU A 9 20.47 3.91 -23.42
C LEU A 9 20.24 3.89 -21.89
N ASN A 10 21.03 3.12 -21.16
CA ASN A 10 20.96 3.10 -19.70
C ASN A 10 21.40 4.45 -19.09
N ALA A 11 22.46 5.05 -19.63
CA ALA A 11 22.88 6.39 -19.25
C ALA A 11 21.80 7.45 -19.51
N PHE A 12 21.11 7.36 -20.64
CA PHE A 12 20.00 8.22 -21.02
C PHE A 12 18.80 8.04 -20.07
N ALA A 13 18.40 6.80 -19.78
CA ALA A 13 17.31 6.49 -18.85
C ALA A 13 17.59 7.07 -17.43
N ALA A 14 18.80 6.87 -16.92
CA ALA A 14 19.19 7.41 -15.62
C ALA A 14 19.10 8.95 -15.57
N VAL A 15 19.42 9.67 -16.66
CA VAL A 15 19.29 11.14 -16.71
C VAL A 15 17.82 11.57 -16.67
N ILE A 16 16.93 10.87 -17.36
CA ILE A 16 15.48 11.16 -17.32
C ILE A 16 14.94 10.94 -15.90
N GLU A 17 15.22 9.80 -15.28
CA GLU A 17 14.75 9.44 -13.94
C GLU A 17 15.24 10.40 -12.86
N GLN A 18 16.50 10.77 -12.92
CA GLN A 18 17.13 11.67 -11.94
C GLN A 18 16.87 13.16 -12.24
N ARG A 19 16.42 13.49 -13.45
CA ARG A 19 16.27 14.89 -13.93
C ARG A 19 17.50 15.75 -13.68
N SER A 20 18.69 15.12 -13.66
CA SER A 20 19.96 15.78 -13.34
C SER A 20 21.15 14.92 -13.77
N PHE A 21 22.06 15.50 -14.55
CA PHE A 21 23.31 14.83 -14.92
C PHE A 21 24.20 14.49 -13.70
N VAL A 22 24.22 15.37 -12.69
CA VAL A 22 25.02 15.14 -11.48
C VAL A 22 24.47 13.97 -10.67
N ARG A 23 23.15 13.92 -10.45
CA ARG A 23 22.53 12.80 -9.72
C ARG A 23 22.62 11.49 -10.50
N ALA A 24 22.37 11.54 -11.81
CA ALA A 24 22.49 10.36 -12.66
C ALA A 24 23.93 9.81 -12.71
N SER A 25 24.93 10.68 -12.78
CA SER A 25 26.32 10.25 -12.77
C SER A 25 26.73 9.61 -11.42
N ALA A 26 26.27 10.18 -10.29
CA ALA A 26 26.45 9.57 -8.97
C ALA A 26 25.75 8.20 -8.88
N HIS A 27 24.54 8.08 -9.42
CA HIS A 27 23.79 6.82 -9.44
C HIS A 27 24.50 5.73 -10.28
N LEU A 28 25.11 6.12 -11.40
CA LEU A 28 25.83 5.19 -12.28
C LEU A 28 27.30 4.98 -11.89
N GLY A 29 27.82 5.66 -10.86
CA GLY A 29 29.22 5.54 -10.43
C GLY A 29 30.23 6.09 -11.43
N ILE A 30 29.85 7.05 -12.30
CA ILE A 30 30.71 7.68 -13.32
C ILE A 30 30.76 9.19 -13.16
N THR A 31 31.70 9.85 -13.84
CA THR A 31 31.77 11.32 -13.80
C THR A 31 30.68 11.97 -14.67
N PRO A 32 30.22 13.20 -14.33
CA PRO A 32 29.24 13.92 -15.15
C PRO A 32 29.71 14.18 -16.60
N SER A 33 31.01 14.36 -16.80
CA SER A 33 31.61 14.51 -18.13
C SER A 33 31.55 13.23 -18.95
N ALA A 34 31.88 12.08 -18.35
CA ALA A 34 31.74 10.77 -19.00
C ALA A 34 30.28 10.47 -19.37
N LEU A 35 29.32 10.70 -18.44
CA LEU A 35 27.90 10.54 -18.69
C LEU A 35 27.45 11.41 -19.87
N SER A 36 27.82 12.69 -19.89
CA SER A 36 27.46 13.61 -20.97
C SER A 36 28.05 13.17 -22.32
N GLN A 37 29.27 12.63 -22.35
CA GLN A 37 29.90 12.10 -23.54
C GLN A 37 29.20 10.85 -24.04
N THR A 38 28.85 9.91 -23.16
CA THR A 38 28.14 8.68 -23.49
C THR A 38 26.80 8.97 -24.16
N ILE A 39 26.02 9.91 -23.59
CA ILE A 39 24.73 10.29 -24.17
C ILE A 39 24.92 11.03 -25.52
N ARG A 40 25.92 11.89 -25.65
CA ARG A 40 26.22 12.55 -26.92
C ARG A 40 26.55 11.56 -28.00
N GLN A 41 27.40 10.57 -27.74
CA GLN A 41 27.73 9.49 -28.68
C GLN A 41 26.51 8.67 -29.06
N LEU A 42 25.57 8.43 -28.14
CA LEU A 42 24.29 7.79 -28.42
C LEU A 42 23.47 8.65 -29.40
N GLU A 43 23.29 9.94 -29.13
CA GLU A 43 22.53 10.89 -29.94
C GLU A 43 23.14 11.02 -31.36
N GLU A 44 24.45 11.13 -31.45
CA GLU A 44 25.19 11.18 -32.73
C GLU A 44 24.97 9.92 -33.59
N ARG A 45 25.03 8.76 -32.97
CA ARG A 45 24.83 7.48 -33.67
C ARG A 45 23.38 7.26 -34.10
N LEU A 46 22.40 7.71 -33.30
CA LEU A 46 21.01 7.65 -33.65
C LEU A 46 20.57 8.74 -34.62
N GLY A 47 21.40 9.77 -34.81
CA GLY A 47 21.12 10.92 -35.68
C GLY A 47 20.00 11.84 -35.13
N VAL A 48 19.64 11.68 -33.86
CA VAL A 48 18.56 12.46 -33.23
C VAL A 48 18.94 12.88 -31.81
N ARG A 49 18.45 14.04 -31.38
CA ARG A 49 18.60 14.48 -30.01
C ARG A 49 17.52 13.81 -29.13
N LEU A 50 17.96 13.28 -28.01
CA LEU A 50 17.09 12.62 -27.02
C LEU A 50 16.79 13.52 -25.83
N LEU A 51 17.67 14.50 -25.53
CA LEU A 51 17.55 15.41 -24.40
C LEU A 51 17.61 16.88 -24.82
N HIS A 52 16.71 17.69 -24.26
CA HIS A 52 16.86 19.13 -24.16
C HIS A 52 17.75 19.45 -22.96
N ARG A 53 18.83 20.18 -23.17
CA ARG A 53 19.80 20.54 -22.14
C ARG A 53 19.88 22.06 -22.01
N THR A 54 19.71 22.55 -20.80
CA THR A 54 20.03 23.92 -20.42
C THR A 54 21.05 23.89 -19.29
N THR A 55 21.59 25.02 -18.91
CA THR A 55 22.49 25.12 -17.75
C THR A 55 21.81 24.82 -16.42
N ARG A 56 20.47 24.80 -16.38
CA ARG A 56 19.68 24.64 -15.14
C ARG A 56 18.75 23.42 -15.14
N SER A 57 18.47 22.81 -16.30
CA SER A 57 17.51 21.72 -16.41
C SER A 57 17.81 20.78 -17.56
N VAL A 58 17.37 19.54 -17.43
CA VAL A 58 17.36 18.53 -18.47
C VAL A 58 15.97 17.90 -18.56
N ALA A 59 15.48 17.76 -19.79
CA ALA A 59 14.21 17.13 -20.11
C ALA A 59 14.33 16.28 -21.39
N PRO A 60 13.57 15.20 -21.57
CA PRO A 60 13.56 14.45 -22.80
C PRO A 60 12.96 15.29 -23.96
N THR A 61 13.37 15.02 -25.18
CA THR A 61 12.67 15.41 -26.39
C THR A 61 11.48 14.48 -26.61
N THR A 62 10.56 14.82 -27.51
CA THR A 62 9.45 13.93 -27.90
C THR A 62 9.94 12.55 -28.38
N VAL A 63 11.08 12.52 -29.11
CA VAL A 63 11.72 11.28 -29.54
C VAL A 63 12.33 10.55 -28.34
N GLY A 64 12.97 11.30 -27.43
CA GLY A 64 13.54 10.76 -26.20
C GLY A 64 12.48 10.14 -25.31
N GLU A 65 11.35 10.81 -25.14
CA GLU A 65 10.23 10.31 -24.30
C GLU A 65 9.68 8.98 -24.83
N ARG A 66 9.38 8.91 -26.14
CA ARG A 66 8.93 7.66 -26.78
C ARG A 66 9.97 6.54 -26.70
N LEU A 67 11.25 6.88 -26.82
CA LEU A 67 12.33 5.89 -26.69
C LEU A 67 12.40 5.37 -25.24
N TYR A 68 12.32 6.26 -24.24
CA TYR A 68 12.33 5.90 -22.82
C TYR A 68 11.16 4.98 -22.44
N GLU A 69 9.93 5.34 -22.85
CA GLU A 69 8.72 4.55 -22.59
C GLU A 69 8.81 3.11 -23.11
N ARG A 70 9.52 2.91 -24.23
CA ARG A 70 9.71 1.57 -24.82
C ARG A 70 10.94 0.84 -24.28
N PHE A 71 11.98 1.58 -23.93
CA PHE A 71 13.24 1.00 -23.46
C PHE A 71 13.18 0.58 -22.00
N ARG A 72 12.60 1.41 -21.14
CA ARG A 72 12.58 1.14 -19.68
C ARG A 72 11.94 -0.19 -19.32
N PRO A 73 10.75 -0.57 -19.85
CA PRO A 73 10.18 -1.88 -19.60
C PRO A 73 11.08 -3.06 -19.99
N THR A 74 11.83 -2.92 -21.08
CA THR A 74 12.75 -3.97 -21.57
C THR A 74 13.95 -4.13 -20.61
N VAL A 75 14.45 -3.03 -20.05
CA VAL A 75 15.50 -3.10 -19.02
C VAL A 75 14.97 -3.74 -17.74
N ASP A 76 13.77 -3.40 -17.31
CA ASP A 76 13.13 -4.00 -16.15
C ASP A 76 12.96 -5.52 -16.31
N GLU A 77 12.58 -5.99 -17.52
CA GLU A 77 12.52 -7.43 -17.84
C GLU A 77 13.88 -8.10 -17.78
N LEU A 78 14.91 -7.44 -18.29
CA LEU A 78 16.28 -7.98 -18.27
C LEU A 78 16.81 -8.05 -16.84
N GLU A 79 16.64 -6.99 -16.06
CA GLU A 79 17.00 -6.96 -14.63
C GLU A 79 16.25 -8.04 -13.85
N ALA A 80 14.96 -8.26 -14.15
CA ALA A 80 14.18 -9.33 -13.57
C ALA A 80 14.72 -10.72 -13.91
N ALA A 81 15.07 -10.96 -15.20
CA ALA A 81 15.65 -12.24 -15.63
C ALA A 81 17.01 -12.52 -14.97
N VAL A 82 17.85 -11.48 -14.82
CA VAL A 82 19.14 -11.59 -14.11
C VAL A 82 18.91 -11.87 -12.63
N ALA A 83 17.97 -11.16 -11.98
CA ALA A 83 17.59 -11.39 -10.59
C ALA A 83 17.03 -12.80 -10.37
N GLU A 84 16.25 -13.35 -11.32
CA GLU A 84 15.76 -14.73 -11.28
C GLU A 84 16.91 -15.73 -11.33
N ALA A 85 17.86 -15.54 -12.22
CA ALA A 85 19.04 -16.39 -12.31
C ALA A 85 19.90 -16.34 -11.05
N ILE A 86 19.94 -15.21 -10.35
CA ILE A 86 20.63 -15.03 -9.07
C ILE A 86 19.80 -15.61 -7.92
N SER A 87 18.48 -15.39 -7.91
CA SER A 87 17.56 -15.77 -6.81
C SER A 87 17.36 -17.28 -6.66
N THR A 88 17.66 -18.06 -7.70
CA THR A 88 17.68 -19.53 -7.62
C THR A 88 18.77 -20.06 -6.65
N ARG A 89 19.63 -19.20 -6.13
CA ARG A 89 20.78 -19.56 -5.30
C ARG A 89 20.82 -18.95 -3.90
N GLU A 90 19.96 -18.00 -3.54
CA GLU A 90 20.20 -17.19 -2.33
C GLU A 90 19.08 -17.23 -1.30
N ARG A 91 19.50 -17.23 -0.03
CA ARG A 91 18.63 -17.03 1.13
C ARG A 91 18.01 -15.63 1.07
N PRO A 92 16.76 -15.45 1.57
CA PRO A 92 16.17 -14.14 1.72
C PRO A 92 17.09 -13.20 2.49
N ALA A 93 17.41 -12.03 1.89
CA ALA A 93 18.29 -11.03 2.50
C ALA A 93 17.98 -9.62 2.00
N GLY A 94 18.52 -8.59 2.68
CA GLY A 94 18.36 -7.19 2.31
C GLY A 94 17.15 -6.52 2.93
N THR A 95 16.86 -5.28 2.52
CA THR A 95 15.74 -4.50 3.05
C THR A 95 14.48 -4.74 2.22
N LEU A 96 13.39 -5.14 2.89
CA LEU A 96 12.06 -5.30 2.33
C LEU A 96 11.16 -4.16 2.83
N ARG A 97 10.77 -3.25 1.93
CA ARG A 97 9.97 -2.06 2.24
C ARG A 97 8.50 -2.31 1.96
N ILE A 98 7.68 -2.26 3.01
CA ILE A 98 6.25 -2.53 2.96
C ILE A 98 5.46 -1.29 3.39
N ASN A 99 4.46 -0.92 2.59
CA ASN A 99 3.45 0.06 3.00
C ASN A 99 2.16 -0.66 3.42
N ALA A 100 1.68 -0.42 4.62
CA ALA A 100 0.50 -1.10 5.13
C ALA A 100 -0.32 -0.22 6.08
N PRO A 101 -1.67 -0.34 6.06
CA PRO A 101 -2.51 0.33 7.04
C PRO A 101 -2.28 -0.27 8.43
N ARG A 102 -2.47 0.54 9.47
CA ARG A 102 -2.30 0.13 10.87
C ARG A 102 -2.99 -1.20 11.18
N MET A 103 -4.19 -1.40 10.68
CA MET A 103 -4.96 -2.64 10.88
C MET A 103 -4.19 -3.88 10.39
N ALA A 104 -3.64 -3.82 9.19
CA ALA A 104 -2.85 -4.93 8.63
C ALA A 104 -1.53 -5.13 9.40
N VAL A 105 -0.89 -4.04 9.83
CA VAL A 105 0.33 -4.14 10.64
C VAL A 105 0.05 -4.83 11.98
N THR A 106 -0.96 -4.39 12.71
CA THR A 106 -1.27 -4.96 14.04
C THR A 106 -1.88 -6.36 13.97
N GLY A 107 -2.73 -6.64 12.97
CA GLY A 107 -3.46 -7.92 12.86
C GLY A 107 -2.72 -9.01 12.08
N LEU A 108 -1.94 -8.63 11.07
CA LEU A 108 -1.30 -9.62 10.19
C LEU A 108 0.22 -9.68 10.35
N ILE A 109 0.90 -8.53 10.40
CA ILE A 109 2.36 -8.49 10.41
C ILE A 109 2.91 -8.70 11.81
N ALA A 110 2.48 -7.90 12.80
CA ALA A 110 3.05 -7.89 14.13
C ALA A 110 3.05 -9.27 14.83
N PRO A 111 2.00 -10.08 14.75
CA PRO A 111 2.01 -11.42 15.35
C PRO A 111 3.06 -12.36 14.76
N ARG A 112 3.52 -12.08 13.52
CA ARG A 112 4.44 -12.94 12.76
C ARG A 112 5.89 -12.46 12.74
N LEU A 113 6.18 -11.26 13.27
CA LEU A 113 7.51 -10.63 13.20
C LEU A 113 8.61 -11.50 13.79
N ARG A 114 8.39 -12.08 14.99
CA ARG A 114 9.38 -12.92 15.66
C ARG A 114 9.76 -14.13 14.79
N ARG A 115 8.74 -14.82 14.28
CA ARG A 115 8.94 -16.00 13.44
C ARG A 115 9.61 -15.62 12.13
N PHE A 116 9.12 -14.59 11.45
CA PHE A 116 9.71 -14.13 10.19
C PHE A 116 11.20 -13.84 10.34
N HIS A 117 11.60 -13.13 11.40
CA HIS A 117 13.01 -12.82 11.65
C HIS A 117 13.85 -14.06 12.01
N GLN A 118 13.29 -15.03 12.74
CA GLN A 118 13.97 -16.27 13.04
C GLN A 118 14.26 -17.10 11.78
N ASP A 119 13.29 -17.15 10.86
CA ASP A 119 13.41 -17.89 9.60
C ASP A 119 14.24 -17.14 8.55
N ASN A 120 14.31 -15.80 8.63
CA ASN A 120 14.97 -14.93 7.66
C ASN A 120 15.82 -13.85 8.36
N PRO A 121 16.90 -14.22 9.05
CA PRO A 121 17.68 -13.30 9.89
C PRO A 121 18.38 -12.18 9.11
N ASP A 122 18.64 -12.40 7.82
CA ASP A 122 19.33 -11.44 6.95
C ASP A 122 18.37 -10.44 6.26
N VAL A 123 17.05 -10.51 6.55
CA VAL A 123 16.05 -9.57 6.03
C VAL A 123 15.74 -8.48 7.03
N VAL A 124 15.87 -7.24 6.60
CA VAL A 124 15.40 -6.06 7.34
C VAL A 124 14.02 -5.67 6.83
N LEU A 125 13.00 -5.69 7.70
CA LEU A 125 11.66 -5.17 7.38
C LEU A 125 11.62 -3.66 7.63
N ASP A 126 11.37 -2.87 6.58
CA ASP A 126 11.09 -1.44 6.64
C ASP A 126 9.59 -1.23 6.39
N ILE A 127 8.82 -1.05 7.47
CA ILE A 127 7.35 -0.98 7.41
C ILE A 127 6.88 0.45 7.62
N ALA A 128 6.34 1.06 6.58
CA ALA A 128 5.63 2.33 6.68
C ALA A 128 4.16 2.08 7.02
N VAL A 129 3.76 2.52 8.22
CA VAL A 129 2.36 2.43 8.67
C VAL A 129 1.61 3.64 8.18
N ASP A 130 0.79 3.48 7.15
CA ASP A 130 0.06 4.57 6.52
C ASP A 130 -1.33 4.10 6.06
N ASN A 131 -2.36 4.82 6.50
CA ASN A 131 -3.74 4.57 6.11
C ASN A 131 -4.15 5.31 4.82
N THR A 132 -3.26 6.12 4.24
CA THR A 132 -3.52 6.80 2.95
C THR A 132 -3.32 5.85 1.78
N LEU A 133 -3.97 6.15 0.66
CA LEU A 133 -3.70 5.46 -0.61
C LEU A 133 -2.36 5.98 -1.17
N THR A 134 -1.30 5.26 -0.87
CA THR A 134 0.06 5.61 -1.31
C THR A 134 0.41 4.84 -2.58
N ASP A 135 0.88 5.56 -3.60
CA ASP A 135 1.53 4.94 -4.76
C ASP A 135 2.82 4.24 -4.30
N ILE A 136 2.79 2.90 -4.27
CA ILE A 136 3.92 2.09 -3.80
C ILE A 136 5.13 2.18 -4.72
N VAL A 137 4.92 2.46 -6.01
CA VAL A 137 6.02 2.59 -6.99
C VAL A 137 6.74 3.93 -6.79
N ALA A 138 5.99 5.03 -6.70
CA ALA A 138 6.57 6.35 -6.42
C ALA A 138 7.21 6.41 -5.03
N GLY A 139 6.62 5.73 -4.04
CA GLY A 139 7.14 5.60 -2.68
C GLY A 139 8.32 4.63 -2.53
N ARG A 140 8.69 3.91 -3.60
CA ARG A 140 9.75 2.90 -3.61
C ARG A 140 9.52 1.77 -2.59
N PHE A 141 8.30 1.34 -2.42
CA PHE A 141 7.95 0.16 -1.65
C PHE A 141 8.02 -1.09 -2.53
N ASP A 142 8.41 -2.21 -1.94
CA ASP A 142 8.44 -3.51 -2.64
C ASP A 142 7.05 -4.12 -2.74
N ALA A 143 6.21 -3.88 -1.73
CA ALA A 143 4.81 -4.27 -1.72
C ALA A 143 3.96 -3.34 -0.83
N GLY A 144 2.64 -3.40 -1.03
CA GLY A 144 1.67 -2.77 -0.15
C GLY A 144 0.64 -3.77 0.35
N ILE A 145 -0.07 -3.43 1.42
CA ILE A 145 -1.25 -4.16 1.87
C ILE A 145 -2.46 -3.22 1.84
N ARG A 146 -3.57 -3.65 1.25
CA ARG A 146 -4.82 -2.89 1.16
C ARG A 146 -6.03 -3.84 1.17
N LEU A 147 -7.22 -3.28 1.36
CA LEU A 147 -8.47 -3.99 1.09
C LEU A 147 -8.61 -4.25 -0.41
N GLY A 148 -9.25 -5.36 -0.78
CA GLY A 148 -9.31 -5.83 -2.16
C GLY A 148 -9.97 -4.88 -3.15
N GLU A 149 -10.92 -4.09 -2.71
CA GLU A 149 -11.62 -3.06 -3.50
C GLU A 149 -10.75 -1.84 -3.86
N MET A 150 -9.61 -1.66 -3.18
CA MET A 150 -8.69 -0.54 -3.37
C MET A 150 -7.45 -0.90 -4.22
N LEU A 151 -7.49 -2.04 -4.93
CA LEU A 151 -6.34 -2.51 -5.70
C LEU A 151 -6.33 -1.91 -7.11
N GLU A 152 -5.16 -1.48 -7.55
CA GLU A 152 -4.93 -1.01 -8.92
C GLU A 152 -4.85 -2.19 -9.91
N LYS A 153 -5.37 -1.98 -11.14
CA LYS A 153 -5.51 -3.06 -12.15
C LYS A 153 -4.19 -3.66 -12.65
N ASP A 154 -3.08 -2.91 -12.52
CA ASP A 154 -1.76 -3.31 -13.04
C ASP A 154 -0.85 -3.95 -11.98
N MET A 155 -1.42 -4.35 -10.83
CA MET A 155 -0.69 -4.97 -9.73
C MET A 155 -0.98 -6.46 -9.63
N VAL A 156 0.01 -7.21 -9.15
CA VAL A 156 -0.20 -8.59 -8.68
C VAL A 156 -0.75 -8.52 -7.27
N ALA A 157 -1.86 -9.20 -7.02
CA ALA A 157 -2.51 -9.23 -5.72
C ALA A 157 -2.52 -10.65 -5.14
N VAL A 158 -2.10 -10.76 -3.88
CA VAL A 158 -2.13 -12.00 -3.10
C VAL A 158 -3.11 -11.81 -1.95
N ARG A 159 -4.17 -12.61 -1.90
CA ARG A 159 -5.18 -12.55 -0.83
C ARG A 159 -4.57 -13.03 0.48
N LEU A 160 -4.61 -12.18 1.52
CA LEU A 160 -4.08 -12.50 2.85
C LEU A 160 -5.14 -12.96 3.84
N THR A 161 -6.37 -12.46 3.71
CA THR A 161 -7.47 -12.81 4.62
C THR A 161 -8.73 -13.24 3.86
N GLY A 162 -9.66 -13.86 4.56
CA GLY A 162 -11.02 -14.06 4.09
C GLY A 162 -11.80 -12.75 3.92
N GLU A 163 -13.11 -12.86 3.74
CA GLU A 163 -14.01 -11.71 3.81
C GLU A 163 -13.95 -11.09 5.20
N MET A 164 -14.07 -9.77 5.25
CA MET A 164 -14.16 -8.98 6.46
C MET A 164 -15.57 -8.43 6.62
N GLU A 165 -16.02 -8.26 7.84
CA GLU A 165 -17.36 -7.75 8.14
C GLU A 165 -17.24 -6.46 8.95
N MET A 166 -17.95 -5.41 8.52
CA MET A 166 -18.01 -4.16 9.25
C MET A 166 -19.20 -4.17 10.21
N MET A 167 -19.00 -3.64 11.40
CA MET A 167 -19.98 -3.68 12.48
C MET A 167 -20.13 -2.35 13.21
N ALA A 168 -21.37 -2.02 13.54
CA ALA A 168 -21.66 -0.95 14.50
C ALA A 168 -21.59 -1.51 15.93
N VAL A 169 -20.93 -0.79 16.84
CA VAL A 169 -20.74 -1.19 18.23
C VAL A 169 -20.88 -0.02 19.19
N ALA A 170 -21.33 -0.30 20.40
CA ALA A 170 -21.37 0.68 21.48
C ALA A 170 -21.13 0.02 22.85
N ALA A 171 -20.73 0.81 23.85
CA ALA A 171 -20.67 0.36 25.23
C ALA A 171 -22.07 0.07 25.77
N PRO A 172 -22.25 -0.95 26.64
CA PRO A 172 -23.55 -1.23 27.28
C PRO A 172 -24.17 -0.02 27.99
N ASP A 173 -23.36 0.77 28.68
CA ASP A 173 -23.81 1.98 29.38
C ASP A 173 -24.36 3.07 28.45
N TYR A 174 -23.80 3.18 27.25
CA TYR A 174 -24.33 4.08 26.20
C TYR A 174 -25.73 3.62 25.78
N LEU A 175 -25.85 2.33 25.43
CA LEU A 175 -27.12 1.75 24.98
C LEU A 175 -28.22 1.79 26.08
N ALA A 176 -27.84 1.60 27.34
CA ALA A 176 -28.76 1.71 28.47
C ALA A 176 -29.36 3.11 28.62
N ARG A 177 -28.57 4.16 28.30
CA ARG A 177 -29.02 5.56 28.39
C ARG A 177 -29.77 6.07 27.16
N HIS A 178 -29.41 5.58 25.98
CA HIS A 178 -29.87 6.16 24.71
C HIS A 178 -30.72 5.20 23.86
N GLY A 179 -30.90 3.94 24.30
CA GLY A 179 -31.54 2.90 23.50
C GLY A 179 -30.59 2.25 22.48
N THR A 180 -31.10 1.21 21.86
CA THR A 180 -30.38 0.47 20.81
C THR A 180 -31.08 0.71 19.47
N PRO A 181 -30.40 1.26 18.46
CA PRO A 181 -31.00 1.47 17.15
C PRO A 181 -31.37 0.13 16.51
N ALA A 182 -32.59 0.02 15.97
CA ALA A 182 -33.11 -1.16 15.30
C ALA A 182 -32.82 -1.16 13.79
N THR A 183 -32.61 0.02 13.22
CA THR A 183 -32.33 0.22 11.78
C THR A 183 -31.17 1.20 11.59
N PRO A 184 -30.46 1.16 10.45
CA PRO A 184 -29.41 2.12 10.13
C PRO A 184 -29.88 3.59 10.15
N ASP A 185 -31.12 3.87 9.77
CA ASP A 185 -31.70 5.23 9.79
C ASP A 185 -31.77 5.81 11.22
N GLU A 186 -31.98 4.98 12.22
CA GLU A 186 -32.06 5.43 13.61
C GLU A 186 -30.71 5.95 14.15
N LEU A 187 -29.59 5.66 13.46
CA LEU A 187 -28.27 6.24 13.78
C LEU A 187 -28.27 7.76 13.77
N HIS A 188 -29.16 8.40 13.03
CA HIS A 188 -29.32 9.85 13.05
C HIS A 188 -29.79 10.42 14.41
N GLN A 189 -30.36 9.57 15.27
CA GLN A 189 -30.83 9.92 16.61
C GLN A 189 -29.77 9.61 17.70
N HIS A 190 -28.64 9.03 17.29
CA HIS A 190 -27.56 8.63 18.18
C HIS A 190 -26.30 9.48 18.00
N ALA A 191 -25.50 9.59 19.06
CA ALA A 191 -24.15 10.08 18.97
C ALA A 191 -23.28 9.02 18.29
N CYS A 192 -22.71 9.31 17.14
CA CYS A 192 -21.85 8.41 16.38
C CYS A 192 -20.43 8.97 16.33
N ILE A 193 -19.45 8.11 16.55
CA ILE A 193 -18.03 8.47 16.49
C ILE A 193 -17.56 8.20 15.07
N ASN A 194 -17.38 9.27 14.29
CA ASN A 194 -17.12 9.11 12.87
C ASN A 194 -15.63 9.06 12.53
N TRP A 195 -15.33 8.46 11.40
CA TRP A 195 -13.99 8.34 10.88
C TRP A 195 -13.79 9.25 9.67
N ARG A 196 -12.58 9.82 9.57
CA ARG A 196 -12.17 10.70 8.48
C ARG A 196 -11.10 10.03 7.63
N TRP A 197 -11.31 10.01 6.34
CA TRP A 197 -10.31 9.52 5.39
C TRP A 197 -9.06 10.40 5.46
N PRO A 198 -7.86 9.81 5.72
CA PRO A 198 -6.62 10.60 5.76
C PRO A 198 -6.24 11.14 4.38
N THR A 199 -6.68 10.50 3.29
CA THR A 199 -6.29 10.83 1.92
C THR A 199 -6.85 12.17 1.45
N ASP A 200 -8.14 12.43 1.68
CA ASP A 200 -8.84 13.61 1.16
C ASP A 200 -9.60 14.40 2.24
N GLY A 201 -9.58 13.90 3.47
CA GLY A 201 -10.26 14.52 4.61
C GLY A 201 -11.78 14.37 4.61
N SER A 202 -12.36 13.59 3.70
CA SER A 202 -13.81 13.32 3.69
C SER A 202 -14.23 12.48 4.89
N LEU A 203 -15.49 12.60 5.29
CA LEU A 203 -16.05 11.76 6.34
C LEU A 203 -16.50 10.43 5.74
N TYR A 204 -16.19 9.35 6.45
CA TYR A 204 -16.64 8.03 6.06
C TYR A 204 -18.16 7.93 6.23
N ARG A 205 -18.85 7.50 5.19
CA ARG A 205 -20.25 7.12 5.25
C ARG A 205 -20.32 5.67 5.64
N TRP A 206 -21.09 5.38 6.67
CA TRP A 206 -21.22 4.00 7.15
C TRP A 206 -22.05 3.19 6.18
N GLU A 207 -21.49 2.10 5.74
CA GLU A 207 -22.06 1.22 4.73
C GLU A 207 -22.81 0.08 5.42
N PHE A 208 -24.04 -0.17 4.98
CA PHE A 208 -24.87 -1.25 5.48
C PHE A 208 -25.49 -1.98 4.29
N GLU A 209 -26.02 -3.18 4.53
CA GLU A 209 -26.77 -3.95 3.54
C GLU A 209 -28.18 -4.21 4.06
N GLN A 210 -29.19 -3.93 3.25
CA GLN A 210 -30.56 -4.24 3.55
C GLN A 210 -31.24 -4.86 2.32
N ASP A 211 -31.77 -6.07 2.46
CA ASP A 211 -32.45 -6.79 1.39
C ASP A 211 -31.60 -6.91 0.09
N GLY A 212 -30.28 -7.12 0.25
CA GLY A 212 -29.32 -7.24 -0.85
C GLY A 212 -29.00 -5.89 -1.53
N ARG A 213 -29.31 -4.75 -0.89
CA ARG A 213 -28.98 -3.41 -1.37
C ARG A 213 -28.03 -2.73 -0.40
N GLU A 214 -27.00 -2.12 -0.94
CA GLU A 214 -26.09 -1.27 -0.19
C GLU A 214 -26.80 0.03 0.23
N ILE A 215 -26.59 0.43 1.47
CA ILE A 215 -27.10 1.67 2.06
C ILE A 215 -25.94 2.41 2.69
N GLU A 216 -25.81 3.69 2.39
CA GLU A 216 -24.85 4.58 3.03
C GLU A 216 -25.56 5.50 4.02
N VAL A 217 -25.06 5.56 5.25
CA VAL A 217 -25.57 6.45 6.29
C VAL A 217 -24.52 7.48 6.68
N SER A 218 -24.88 8.75 6.54
CA SER A 218 -24.08 9.86 7.07
C SER A 218 -24.42 10.05 8.55
N VAL A 219 -23.45 9.88 9.42
CA VAL A 219 -23.63 9.95 10.86
C VAL A 219 -23.03 11.21 11.45
N ASN A 220 -23.54 11.64 12.61
CA ASN A 220 -23.07 12.81 13.34
C ASN A 220 -22.77 12.45 14.80
N GLY A 221 -21.86 13.20 15.44
CA GLY A 221 -21.59 13.00 16.85
C GLY A 221 -20.41 13.80 17.38
N PRO A 222 -20.01 13.53 18.61
CA PRO A 222 -19.10 14.40 19.36
C PRO A 222 -17.61 14.24 18.94
N LEU A 223 -17.26 13.19 18.17
CA LEU A 223 -15.88 12.93 17.78
C LEU A 223 -15.78 12.52 16.32
N ILE A 224 -14.82 13.12 15.61
CA ILE A 224 -14.35 12.72 14.31
C ILE A 224 -12.85 12.50 14.41
N ALA A 225 -12.36 11.32 14.04
CA ALA A 225 -10.94 10.98 14.08
C ALA A 225 -10.50 10.26 12.81
N ASN A 226 -9.21 10.28 12.52
CA ASN A 226 -8.58 9.48 11.47
C ASN A 226 -7.77 8.30 12.05
N ASP A 227 -7.96 8.02 13.31
CA ASP A 227 -7.37 6.91 14.06
C ASP A 227 -8.45 6.02 14.65
N VAL A 228 -8.52 4.77 14.22
CA VAL A 228 -9.56 3.81 14.62
C VAL A 228 -9.40 3.40 16.09
N ASP A 229 -8.18 3.41 16.63
CA ASP A 229 -7.96 3.06 18.05
C ASP A 229 -8.55 4.14 18.97
N LEU A 230 -8.46 5.42 18.56
CA LEU A 230 -9.13 6.52 19.26
C LEU A 230 -10.66 6.40 19.16
N VAL A 231 -11.20 6.07 17.97
CA VAL A 231 -12.64 5.84 17.74
C VAL A 231 -13.16 4.74 18.68
N LEU A 232 -12.45 3.61 18.76
CA LEU A 232 -12.83 2.49 19.62
C LEU A 232 -12.69 2.81 21.11
N THR A 233 -11.63 3.54 21.49
CA THR A 233 -11.45 4.01 22.86
C THR A 233 -12.62 4.90 23.31
N ALA A 234 -13.06 5.80 22.45
CA ALA A 234 -14.22 6.65 22.73
C ALA A 234 -15.52 5.84 22.86
N ALA A 235 -15.72 4.82 22.01
CA ALA A 235 -16.86 3.93 22.12
C ALA A 235 -16.86 3.14 23.43
N LEU A 236 -15.70 2.61 23.85
CA LEU A 236 -15.52 1.91 25.14
C LEU A 236 -15.83 2.80 26.33
N GLN A 237 -15.58 4.11 26.23
CA GLN A 237 -15.93 5.10 27.24
C GLN A 237 -17.40 5.54 27.19
N GLY A 238 -18.21 4.97 26.31
CA GLY A 238 -19.62 5.28 26.17
C GLY A 238 -19.92 6.65 25.56
N LEU A 239 -19.01 7.20 24.74
CA LEU A 239 -19.18 8.48 24.05
C LEU A 239 -20.21 8.38 22.91
N GLY A 240 -20.38 7.20 22.33
CA GLY A 240 -21.30 6.98 21.22
C GLY A 240 -21.12 5.61 20.55
N ILE A 241 -21.75 5.47 19.39
CA ILE A 241 -21.66 4.29 18.53
C ILE A 241 -20.42 4.45 17.62
N ALA A 242 -19.62 3.40 17.49
CA ALA A 242 -18.50 3.30 16.54
C ALA A 242 -18.81 2.29 15.43
N TYR A 243 -18.12 2.40 14.31
CA TYR A 243 -18.22 1.50 13.18
C TYR A 243 -16.82 1.02 12.77
N THR A 244 -16.60 -0.30 12.75
CA THR A 244 -15.29 -0.90 12.54
C THR A 244 -15.38 -2.35 12.11
N SER A 245 -14.26 -2.97 11.74
CA SER A 245 -14.24 -4.39 11.40
C SER A 245 -14.41 -5.30 12.63
N HIS A 246 -15.08 -6.44 12.41
CA HIS A 246 -15.39 -7.45 13.42
C HIS A 246 -14.16 -7.89 14.22
N GLU A 247 -13.04 -8.13 13.54
CA GLU A 247 -11.81 -8.68 14.13
C GLU A 247 -11.24 -7.74 15.21
N ARG A 248 -11.47 -6.44 15.07
CA ARG A 248 -10.95 -5.44 16.02
C ARG A 248 -11.71 -5.39 17.34
N ILE A 249 -12.94 -5.82 17.33
CA ILE A 249 -13.85 -5.69 18.49
C ILE A 249 -14.12 -7.01 19.19
N GLU A 250 -13.71 -8.12 18.60
CA GLU A 250 -14.07 -9.46 19.07
C GLU A 250 -13.74 -9.69 20.56
N SER A 251 -12.54 -9.29 21.01
CA SER A 251 -12.14 -9.41 22.40
C SER A 251 -13.01 -8.58 23.34
N TRP A 252 -13.29 -7.32 23.00
CA TRP A 252 -14.12 -6.44 23.82
C TRP A 252 -15.59 -6.87 23.85
N CYS A 253 -16.07 -7.46 22.76
CA CYS A 253 -17.42 -8.06 22.75
C CYS A 253 -17.48 -9.32 23.64
N LYS A 254 -16.45 -10.18 23.60
CA LYS A 254 -16.34 -11.35 24.49
C LYS A 254 -16.24 -10.94 25.98
N GLU A 255 -15.60 -9.82 26.27
CA GLU A 255 -15.48 -9.25 27.61
C GLU A 255 -16.74 -8.48 28.03
N GLY A 256 -17.74 -8.32 27.17
CA GLY A 256 -18.94 -7.54 27.44
C GLY A 256 -18.74 -6.03 27.53
N LYS A 257 -17.59 -5.52 27.07
CA LYS A 257 -17.28 -4.09 27.08
C LYS A 257 -17.90 -3.34 25.89
N LEU A 258 -18.11 -4.04 24.77
CA LEU A 258 -18.84 -3.55 23.61
C LEU A 258 -19.95 -4.53 23.25
N VAL A 259 -21.05 -3.99 22.72
CA VAL A 259 -22.19 -4.73 22.19
C VAL A 259 -22.30 -4.44 20.71
N ARG A 260 -22.42 -5.49 19.90
CA ARG A 260 -22.74 -5.40 18.48
C ARG A 260 -24.19 -4.99 18.30
N ILE A 261 -24.40 -4.05 17.40
CA ILE A 261 -25.73 -3.59 17.03
C ILE A 261 -25.87 -3.60 15.52
N LEU A 262 -27.08 -3.66 15.02
CA LEU A 262 -27.39 -3.67 13.58
C LEU A 262 -26.74 -4.84 12.82
N GLU A 263 -26.42 -5.95 13.46
CA GLU A 263 -25.67 -7.08 12.89
C GLU A 263 -26.31 -7.62 11.59
N ARG A 264 -27.64 -7.63 11.48
CA ARG A 264 -28.34 -8.07 10.26
C ARG A 264 -28.11 -7.18 9.02
N TYR A 265 -27.52 -6.00 9.22
CA TYR A 265 -27.24 -5.03 8.19
C TYR A 265 -25.73 -4.93 7.89
N SER A 266 -24.91 -5.74 8.58
CA SER A 266 -23.46 -5.70 8.43
C SER A 266 -23.03 -6.18 7.06
N PRO A 267 -22.35 -5.33 6.24
CA PRO A 267 -21.90 -5.73 4.92
C PRO A 267 -20.59 -6.52 5.02
N LYS A 268 -20.37 -7.37 4.03
CA LYS A 268 -19.11 -8.09 3.85
C LYS A 268 -18.27 -7.45 2.78
N PHE A 269 -17.00 -7.28 3.06
CA PHE A 269 -16.02 -6.71 2.16
C PHE A 269 -14.95 -7.73 1.76
N PRO A 270 -14.33 -7.58 0.58
CA PRO A 270 -13.11 -8.30 0.25
C PRO A 270 -12.07 -8.08 1.35
N GLY A 271 -11.39 -9.15 1.75
CA GLY A 271 -10.36 -9.07 2.78
C GLY A 271 -9.13 -8.27 2.36
N ALA A 272 -8.09 -8.36 3.18
CA ALA A 272 -6.81 -7.73 2.91
C ALA A 272 -6.02 -8.50 1.84
N TYR A 273 -5.36 -7.76 0.98
CA TYR A 273 -4.45 -8.25 -0.06
C TYR A 273 -3.08 -7.60 0.08
N LEU A 274 -2.04 -8.39 -0.12
CA LEU A 274 -0.73 -7.86 -0.43
C LEU A 274 -0.65 -7.66 -1.94
N TYR A 275 -0.18 -6.50 -2.37
CA TYR A 275 -0.05 -6.18 -3.78
C TYR A 275 1.35 -5.62 -4.08
N TYR A 276 1.83 -5.90 -5.29
CA TYR A 276 3.14 -5.45 -5.77
C TYR A 276 3.13 -5.30 -7.29
N PRO A 277 4.02 -4.48 -7.87
CA PRO A 277 4.05 -4.25 -9.31
C PRO A 277 4.31 -5.55 -10.09
N SER A 278 3.44 -5.88 -11.05
CA SER A 278 3.51 -7.10 -11.88
C SER A 278 4.81 -7.21 -12.69
N ARG A 279 5.50 -6.09 -12.92
CA ARG A 279 6.76 -6.02 -13.67
C ARG A 279 8.01 -6.32 -12.84
N ARG A 280 7.88 -6.42 -11.52
CA ARG A 280 8.96 -6.83 -10.62
C ARG A 280 8.78 -8.29 -10.25
N GLN A 281 9.77 -9.10 -10.52
CA GLN A 281 9.85 -10.44 -9.96
C GLN A 281 9.91 -10.35 -8.44
N GLN A 282 9.20 -11.25 -7.77
CA GLN A 282 9.27 -11.34 -6.32
C GLN A 282 10.72 -11.60 -5.88
N SER A 283 11.28 -10.68 -5.11
CA SER A 283 12.54 -10.96 -4.42
C SER A 283 12.36 -12.14 -3.45
N PRO A 284 13.41 -12.91 -3.13
CA PRO A 284 13.34 -13.97 -2.13
C PRO A 284 12.78 -13.49 -0.78
N ALA A 285 13.13 -12.26 -0.38
CA ALA A 285 12.61 -11.64 0.84
C ALA A 285 11.09 -11.38 0.76
N LEU A 286 10.59 -10.88 -0.37
CA LEU A 286 9.14 -10.67 -0.56
C LEU A 286 8.39 -12.00 -0.60
N ARG A 287 8.93 -13.02 -1.26
CA ARG A 287 8.33 -14.36 -1.29
C ARG A 287 8.21 -14.95 0.12
N ALA A 288 9.32 -14.94 0.88
CA ALA A 288 9.34 -15.42 2.25
C ALA A 288 8.36 -14.65 3.14
N PHE A 289 8.22 -13.34 2.93
CA PHE A 289 7.27 -12.52 3.68
C PHE A 289 5.81 -12.89 3.35
N ILE A 290 5.48 -13.08 2.08
CA ILE A 290 4.14 -13.53 1.65
C ILE A 290 3.83 -14.91 2.26
N GLU A 291 4.76 -15.86 2.16
CA GLU A 291 4.59 -17.20 2.73
C GLU A 291 4.36 -17.14 4.25
N CYS A 292 5.12 -16.30 4.95
CA CYS A 292 4.94 -16.08 6.38
C CYS A 292 3.56 -15.50 6.73
N LEU A 293 3.05 -14.56 5.92
CA LEU A 293 1.72 -13.98 6.14
C LEU A 293 0.58 -14.95 5.85
N LEU A 294 0.76 -15.86 4.89
CA LEU A 294 -0.24 -16.88 4.53
C LEU A 294 -0.23 -18.09 5.47
N ASP A 295 0.83 -18.28 6.25
CA ASP A 295 0.90 -19.41 7.17
C ASP A 295 -0.06 -19.21 8.36
N ALA A 296 -1.01 -20.13 8.47
CA ALA A 296 -2.04 -20.12 9.52
C ALA A 296 -1.53 -20.52 10.92
N ARG A 297 -0.24 -20.86 11.08
CA ARG A 297 0.38 -21.30 12.33
C ARG A 297 0.82 -20.11 13.20
N VAL A 298 -0.13 -19.29 13.63
CA VAL A 298 0.07 -18.19 14.61
C VAL A 298 -0.70 -18.49 15.87
#